data_c5d4670c7e0ea642371e8d89e65d6e41
#
_entry.id   c5d4670c7e0ea642371e8d89e65d6e41
#
_cell.length_a   1.000
_cell.length_b   1.000
_cell.length_c   1.000
_cell.angle_alpha   90.00
_cell.angle_beta   90.00
_cell.angle_gamma   90.00
#
_symmetry.space_group_name_H-M   'P 1'
#
loop_
_entity.id
_entity.type
_entity.pdbx_description
1 polymer ?
#
loop_
_entity_poly.entity_id
_entity_poly.type
_entity_poly.pdbx_seq_one_letter_code
_entity_poly.pdbx_strand_id
1 'polypeptide(L)'
;MKNSPMTKFREERNMKRILVLLLAALMTPCMLAGCSGTSAAPGSAGYQIAMITDFGDITDQSFNQTTWEAVVSFSEDHGIPAKYFKPASNDTASRVAQVELAVAEGCNVIVMPGYAFAGTLVEIAAEYPSVKFIALDVSKGDLLSEAVPLSGKIYDYDPENWDLKDYVDLDNVYCAVYQEALCSYMAGYAAVKLGYTRLGFLGGMAVPAVMRYGYGFVQGADAAAKELNITVDMKYVYGNQFYGDADITAYMDTWYQGGTEVVFACGGGIYTSVVDAAKKVDGARVIGVDVDQADIIAAYAAGAGASADEIARWHDLTVTSAMKGLAPTTIDTLTDVLINGNWDAYAGRIDTLGLVSGEDPTRNYVQLPDTTQFQEGSFTETDYKALIKGMFDGSVTVSGDTAKAPAATHVRMEYLGSIK
;
A
#
# COMPACT_ATOMS: atom_id res chain seq x y z
N MET A 1 22.71 -3.51 38.82
CA MET A 1 22.10 -3.11 37.54
C MET A 1 21.86 -4.40 36.77
N LYS A 2 20.61 -4.82 36.61
CA LYS A 2 20.27 -6.03 35.83
C LYS A 2 20.16 -5.59 34.39
N ASN A 3 20.98 -6.16 33.52
CA ASN A 3 20.92 -5.91 32.08
C ASN A 3 19.51 -6.22 31.58
N SER A 4 18.91 -5.29 30.86
CA SER A 4 17.61 -5.43 30.17
C SER A 4 17.65 -6.64 29.22
N PRO A 5 16.54 -7.35 29.00
CA PRO A 5 16.46 -8.43 28.00
C PRO A 5 16.96 -8.00 26.62
N MET A 6 16.74 -6.75 26.23
CA MET A 6 17.24 -6.15 24.99
C MET A 6 18.77 -6.11 24.92
N THR A 7 19.47 -5.85 26.02
CA THR A 7 20.93 -5.84 26.04
C THR A 7 21.52 -7.23 25.82
N LYS A 8 20.88 -8.27 26.39
CA LYS A 8 21.31 -9.66 26.21
C LYS A 8 21.13 -10.15 24.76
N PHE A 9 20.01 -9.81 24.16
CA PHE A 9 19.71 -10.17 22.76
C PHE A 9 20.69 -9.46 21.81
N ARG A 10 21.03 -8.22 22.11
CA ARG A 10 22.01 -7.41 21.36
C ARG A 10 23.44 -7.96 21.49
N GLU A 11 23.83 -8.45 22.66
CA GLU A 11 25.16 -9.05 22.88
C GLU A 11 25.32 -10.40 22.17
N GLU A 12 24.33 -11.26 22.17
CA GLU A 12 24.37 -12.55 21.47
C GLU A 12 24.41 -12.39 19.94
N ARG A 13 23.70 -11.40 19.42
CA ARG A 13 23.70 -11.08 17.98
C ARG A 13 25.03 -10.47 17.54
N ASN A 14 25.61 -9.61 18.36
CA ASN A 14 26.94 -9.02 18.09
C ASN A 14 28.04 -10.08 18.10
N MET A 15 27.98 -11.09 18.97
CA MET A 15 28.93 -12.20 18.97
C MET A 15 28.85 -13.04 17.68
N LYS A 16 27.66 -13.29 17.17
CA LYS A 16 27.46 -14.00 15.88
C LYS A 16 27.99 -13.18 14.69
N ARG A 17 27.81 -11.86 14.70
CA ARG A 17 28.32 -10.95 13.67
C ARG A 17 29.85 -10.88 13.61
N ILE A 18 30.50 -10.83 14.75
CA ILE A 18 31.99 -10.85 14.83
C ILE A 18 32.55 -12.14 14.21
N LEU A 19 31.86 -13.25 14.37
CA LEU A 19 32.27 -14.54 13.80
C LEU A 19 32.11 -14.57 12.27
N VAL A 20 31.06 -13.94 11.74
CA VAL A 20 30.82 -13.83 10.29
C VAL A 20 31.82 -12.86 9.61
N LEU A 21 32.12 -11.72 10.26
CA LEU A 21 33.09 -10.75 9.76
C LEU A 21 34.53 -11.29 9.74
N LEU A 22 34.87 -12.18 10.66
CA LEU A 22 36.19 -12.85 10.68
C LEU A 22 36.34 -13.89 9.56
N LEU A 23 35.24 -14.50 9.09
CA LEU A 23 35.26 -15.41 7.93
C LEU A 23 35.32 -14.66 6.58
N ALA A 24 34.73 -13.47 6.48
CA ALA A 24 34.71 -12.67 5.25
C ALA A 24 36.05 -11.98 4.92
N ALA A 25 36.91 -11.74 5.93
CA ALA A 25 38.21 -11.10 5.75
C ALA A 25 39.30 -11.95 5.08
N LEU A 26 38.98 -13.24 4.77
CA LEU A 26 39.97 -14.19 4.22
C LEU A 26 39.86 -14.40 2.69
N MET A 27 38.98 -13.68 1.99
CA MET A 27 38.83 -13.82 0.53
C MET A 27 38.81 -12.47 -0.18
N THR A 28 39.97 -11.85 -0.35
CA THR A 28 40.16 -10.78 -1.35
C THR A 28 41.33 -11.10 -2.26
N PRO A 29 41.13 -11.23 -3.57
CA PRO A 29 42.11 -10.72 -4.52
C PRO A 29 41.53 -9.57 -5.35
N CYS A 30 42.38 -8.57 -5.53
CA CYS A 30 42.22 -7.38 -6.36
C CYS A 30 41.78 -7.65 -7.79
N MET A 31 40.81 -6.87 -8.29
CA MET A 31 40.76 -6.49 -9.71
C MET A 31 40.51 -4.99 -9.83
N LEU A 32 41.52 -4.26 -10.24
CA LEU A 32 41.45 -2.92 -10.80
C LEU A 32 41.00 -3.04 -12.26
N ALA A 33 39.86 -2.44 -12.62
CA ALA A 33 39.57 -2.11 -14.02
C ALA A 33 38.59 -0.92 -14.08
N GLY A 34 39.07 0.18 -14.57
CA GLY A 34 38.49 1.18 -15.47
C GLY A 34 37.12 1.79 -15.14
N CYS A 35 37.12 2.97 -14.51
CA CYS A 35 35.95 3.88 -14.48
C CYS A 35 35.89 4.66 -15.81
N SER A 36 34.79 4.45 -16.57
CA SER A 36 34.27 5.48 -17.48
C SER A 36 33.26 6.32 -16.69
N GLY A 37 33.63 7.54 -16.32
CA GLY A 37 32.77 8.42 -15.53
C GLY A 37 31.62 8.98 -16.36
N THR A 38 30.41 8.65 -15.96
CA THR A 38 29.24 9.52 -16.13
C THR A 38 29.25 10.51 -14.97
N SER A 39 29.26 11.82 -15.29
CA SER A 39 29.22 12.88 -14.28
C SER A 39 27.86 12.85 -13.56
N ALA A 40 27.87 12.45 -12.30
CA ALA A 40 26.72 12.57 -11.40
C ALA A 40 26.33 14.04 -11.22
N ALA A 41 25.03 14.32 -11.12
CA ALA A 41 24.53 15.66 -10.82
C ALA A 41 25.05 16.14 -9.45
N PRO A 42 25.27 17.47 -9.26
CA PRO A 42 25.69 18.01 -7.97
C PRO A 42 24.61 17.72 -6.91
N GLY A 43 24.91 16.90 -5.90
CA GLY A 43 23.99 16.48 -4.84
C GLY A 43 23.78 14.95 -4.74
N SER A 44 23.97 14.20 -5.82
CA SER A 44 23.76 12.74 -5.86
C SER A 44 24.97 11.90 -5.44
N ALA A 45 26.10 12.51 -5.17
CA ALA A 45 27.32 11.80 -4.85
C ALA A 45 27.22 11.04 -3.52
N GLY A 46 27.14 9.71 -3.62
CA GLY A 46 27.21 8.80 -2.48
C GLY A 46 25.91 8.15 -2.06
N TYR A 47 24.77 8.44 -2.72
CA TYR A 47 23.53 7.70 -2.47
C TYR A 47 23.42 6.45 -3.34
N GLN A 48 22.89 5.38 -2.74
CA GLN A 48 22.46 4.16 -3.41
C GLN A 48 21.15 3.69 -2.78
N ILE A 49 20.13 3.51 -3.59
CA ILE A 49 18.78 3.18 -3.14
C ILE A 49 18.60 1.66 -3.15
N ALA A 50 18.03 1.11 -2.08
CA ALA A 50 17.42 -0.20 -2.07
C ALA A 50 15.92 -0.06 -1.95
N MET A 51 15.14 -0.84 -2.69
CA MET A 51 13.77 -1.13 -2.33
C MET A 51 13.69 -2.58 -1.86
N ILE A 52 13.04 -2.81 -0.72
CA ILE A 52 12.82 -4.17 -0.21
C ILE A 52 11.34 -4.45 -0.30
N THR A 53 10.92 -5.51 -1.02
CA THR A 53 9.52 -5.90 -1.07
C THR A 53 9.08 -6.46 0.28
N ASP A 54 7.79 -6.35 0.61
CA ASP A 54 7.24 -6.92 1.85
C ASP A 54 7.37 -8.46 1.90
N PHE A 55 6.86 -9.12 0.89
CA PHE A 55 6.96 -10.52 0.51
C PHE A 55 6.48 -10.69 -0.93
N GLY A 56 5.68 -9.74 -1.41
CA GLY A 56 5.17 -9.70 -2.77
C GLY A 56 6.26 -9.60 -3.82
N ASP A 57 5.86 -9.58 -5.07
CA ASP A 57 6.76 -9.45 -6.20
C ASP A 57 6.68 -8.03 -6.77
N ILE A 58 7.74 -7.57 -7.42
CA ILE A 58 7.75 -6.31 -8.18
C ILE A 58 6.89 -6.37 -9.46
N THR A 59 6.14 -7.43 -9.63
CA THR A 59 5.19 -7.67 -10.73
C THR A 59 3.77 -7.90 -10.21
N ASP A 60 3.47 -7.44 -8.98
CA ASP A 60 2.17 -7.64 -8.34
C ASP A 60 1.04 -6.76 -8.93
N GLN A 61 1.38 -5.91 -9.89
CA GLN A 61 0.46 -4.99 -10.56
C GLN A 61 -0.27 -4.04 -9.59
N SER A 62 0.38 -3.75 -8.44
CA SER A 62 -0.16 -2.91 -7.36
C SER A 62 0.98 -2.31 -6.54
N PHE A 63 1.09 -2.64 -5.27
CA PHE A 63 1.86 -1.95 -4.25
C PHE A 63 3.38 -2.01 -4.48
N ASN A 64 3.95 -3.24 -4.59
CA ASN A 64 5.40 -3.40 -4.75
C ASN A 64 5.87 -2.94 -6.13
N GLN A 65 5.11 -3.28 -7.19
CA GLN A 65 5.45 -2.87 -8.55
C GLN A 65 5.48 -1.35 -8.68
N THR A 66 4.41 -0.66 -8.26
CA THR A 66 4.29 0.79 -8.37
C THR A 66 5.40 1.51 -7.60
N THR A 67 5.75 1.03 -6.40
CA THR A 67 6.85 1.60 -5.63
C THR A 67 8.19 1.36 -6.31
N TRP A 68 8.42 0.17 -6.88
CA TRP A 68 9.65 -0.13 -7.60
C TRP A 68 9.79 0.70 -8.88
N GLU A 69 8.75 0.81 -9.67
CA GLU A 69 8.74 1.65 -10.87
C GLU A 69 9.03 3.12 -10.56
N ALA A 70 8.48 3.64 -9.46
CA ALA A 70 8.78 4.98 -8.98
C ALA A 70 10.26 5.14 -8.57
N VAL A 71 10.83 4.17 -7.87
CA VAL A 71 12.27 4.15 -7.53
C VAL A 71 13.13 4.10 -8.79
N VAL A 72 12.77 3.28 -9.79
CA VAL A 72 13.50 3.17 -11.07
C VAL A 72 13.43 4.49 -11.82
N SER A 73 12.25 5.08 -11.98
CA SER A 73 12.08 6.38 -12.64
C SER A 73 12.94 7.46 -11.99
N PHE A 74 12.89 7.56 -10.65
CA PHE A 74 13.74 8.50 -9.92
C PHE A 74 15.24 8.22 -10.11
N SER A 75 15.62 6.95 -10.09
CA SER A 75 17.01 6.49 -10.31
C SER A 75 17.54 6.91 -11.69
N GLU A 76 16.74 6.71 -12.74
CA GLU A 76 17.09 7.08 -14.11
C GLU A 76 17.18 8.59 -14.30
N ASP A 77 16.21 9.35 -13.75
CA ASP A 77 16.15 10.80 -13.87
C ASP A 77 17.34 11.50 -13.18
N HIS A 78 17.83 10.92 -12.07
CA HIS A 78 18.86 11.56 -11.24
C HIS A 78 20.22 10.85 -11.27
N GLY A 79 20.34 9.70 -11.96
CA GLY A 79 21.57 8.93 -12.03
C GLY A 79 22.02 8.34 -10.68
N ILE A 80 21.08 8.09 -9.77
CA ILE A 80 21.34 7.48 -8.45
C ILE A 80 21.06 5.98 -8.56
N PRO A 81 22.04 5.08 -8.32
CA PRO A 81 21.83 3.64 -8.47
C PRO A 81 20.72 3.11 -7.56
N ALA A 82 19.90 2.21 -8.09
CA ALA A 82 18.84 1.54 -7.36
C ALA A 82 18.85 0.03 -7.59
N LYS A 83 18.48 -0.74 -6.56
CA LYS A 83 18.29 -2.19 -6.59
C LYS A 83 17.06 -2.59 -5.78
N TYR A 84 16.41 -3.70 -6.15
CA TYR A 84 15.40 -4.29 -5.27
C TYR A 84 15.90 -5.58 -4.61
N PHE A 85 15.33 -5.88 -3.45
CA PHE A 85 15.61 -7.07 -2.67
C PHE A 85 14.29 -7.71 -2.27
N LYS A 86 14.21 -9.04 -2.37
CA LYS A 86 13.01 -9.80 -2.03
C LYS A 86 13.30 -10.74 -0.86
N PRO A 87 12.53 -10.70 0.25
CA PRO A 87 12.68 -11.64 1.34
C PRO A 87 12.36 -13.07 0.91
N ALA A 88 13.02 -14.05 1.53
CA ALA A 88 12.81 -15.46 1.23
C ALA A 88 11.47 -15.98 1.78
N SER A 89 10.95 -15.35 2.85
CA SER A 89 9.69 -15.72 3.50
C SER A 89 9.00 -14.47 4.07
N ASN A 90 7.71 -14.60 4.38
CA ASN A 90 6.90 -13.52 4.92
C ASN A 90 7.06 -13.43 6.46
N ASP A 91 8.27 -13.08 6.90
CA ASP A 91 8.58 -12.85 8.31
C ASP A 91 9.60 -11.72 8.48
N THR A 92 9.62 -11.15 9.69
CA THR A 92 10.50 -10.03 10.04
C THR A 92 11.97 -10.36 9.86
N ALA A 93 12.41 -11.56 10.27
CA ALA A 93 13.82 -11.96 10.17
C ALA A 93 14.31 -12.01 8.71
N SER A 94 13.45 -12.49 7.80
CA SER A 94 13.75 -12.51 6.35
C SER A 94 13.86 -11.09 5.77
N ARG A 95 13.00 -10.15 6.20
CA ARG A 95 13.10 -8.74 5.79
C ARG A 95 14.34 -8.07 6.37
N VAL A 96 14.65 -8.31 7.64
CA VAL A 96 15.89 -7.83 8.30
C VAL A 96 17.13 -8.30 7.53
N ALA A 97 17.17 -9.57 7.13
CA ALA A 97 18.30 -10.11 6.35
C ALA A 97 18.47 -9.38 4.99
N GLN A 98 17.38 -8.95 4.35
CA GLN A 98 17.47 -8.16 3.12
C GLN A 98 17.96 -6.73 3.37
N VAL A 99 17.59 -6.10 4.49
CA VAL A 99 18.15 -4.80 4.89
C VAL A 99 19.67 -4.93 5.12
N GLU A 100 20.09 -5.95 5.87
CA GLU A 100 21.53 -6.21 6.12
C GLU A 100 22.30 -6.42 4.81
N LEU A 101 21.72 -7.18 3.87
CA LEU A 101 22.31 -7.40 2.55
C LEU A 101 22.40 -6.10 1.75
N ALA A 102 21.35 -5.30 1.70
CA ALA A 102 21.32 -4.03 0.99
C ALA A 102 22.37 -3.07 1.54
N VAL A 103 22.49 -2.96 2.87
CA VAL A 103 23.52 -2.14 3.52
C VAL A 103 24.94 -2.66 3.23
N ALA A 104 25.14 -3.98 3.26
CA ALA A 104 26.43 -4.58 2.92
C ALA A 104 26.83 -4.33 1.45
N GLU A 105 25.84 -4.17 0.54
CA GLU A 105 26.08 -3.78 -0.86
C GLU A 105 26.24 -2.26 -1.05
N GLY A 106 26.20 -1.48 0.03
CA GLY A 106 26.44 -0.02 0.02
C GLY A 106 25.18 0.82 -0.09
N CYS A 107 23.97 0.25 -0.04
CA CYS A 107 22.76 1.03 -0.04
C CYS A 107 22.61 1.78 1.29
N ASN A 108 22.29 3.08 1.21
CA ASN A 108 22.12 3.96 2.36
C ASN A 108 20.80 4.72 2.37
N VAL A 109 19.92 4.41 1.43
CA VAL A 109 18.51 4.82 1.39
C VAL A 109 17.69 3.57 1.10
N ILE A 110 16.77 3.23 1.99
CA ILE A 110 15.99 1.99 1.87
C ILE A 110 14.50 2.31 1.87
N VAL A 111 13.83 2.01 0.75
CA VAL A 111 12.39 2.15 0.56
C VAL A 111 11.72 0.82 0.90
N MET A 112 10.72 0.88 1.76
CA MET A 112 10.04 -0.28 2.36
C MET A 112 8.52 -0.16 2.18
N PRO A 113 7.94 -0.69 1.10
CA PRO A 113 6.49 -0.68 0.90
C PRO A 113 5.81 -1.79 1.71
N GLY A 114 4.96 -1.41 2.67
CA GLY A 114 4.06 -2.31 3.37
C GLY A 114 4.14 -2.29 4.89
N TYR A 115 2.99 -2.43 5.54
CA TYR A 115 2.83 -2.43 7.00
C TYR A 115 3.73 -3.46 7.72
N ALA A 116 4.05 -4.57 7.04
CA ALA A 116 4.87 -5.66 7.59
C ALA A 116 6.32 -5.23 7.91
N PHE A 117 6.76 -4.06 7.43
CA PHE A 117 8.06 -3.52 7.77
C PHE A 117 8.13 -2.89 9.17
N ALA A 118 7.02 -2.75 9.88
CA ALA A 118 7.02 -2.24 11.24
C ALA A 118 7.98 -3.04 12.15
N GLY A 119 7.89 -4.38 12.15
CA GLY A 119 8.80 -5.23 12.91
C GLY A 119 10.25 -5.10 12.47
N THR A 120 10.48 -4.96 11.16
CA THR A 120 11.83 -4.75 10.61
C THR A 120 12.44 -3.43 11.09
N LEU A 121 11.69 -2.33 11.04
CA LEU A 121 12.13 -1.03 11.51
C LEU A 121 12.44 -1.03 13.01
N VAL A 122 11.54 -1.62 13.81
CA VAL A 122 11.72 -1.77 15.27
C VAL A 122 13.00 -2.54 15.59
N GLU A 123 13.32 -3.57 14.79
CA GLU A 123 14.49 -4.41 15.04
C GLU A 123 15.79 -3.77 14.59
N ILE A 124 15.81 -3.05 13.43
CA ILE A 124 17.07 -2.76 12.74
C ILE A 124 17.38 -1.27 12.56
N ALA A 125 16.38 -0.35 12.61
CA ALA A 125 16.63 1.04 12.27
C ALA A 125 17.73 1.69 13.12
N ALA A 126 17.69 1.49 14.43
CA ALA A 126 18.68 2.03 15.36
C ALA A 126 20.08 1.43 15.20
N GLU A 127 20.24 0.30 14.51
CA GLU A 127 21.54 -0.34 14.25
C GLU A 127 22.29 0.31 13.06
N TYR A 128 21.54 0.99 12.17
CA TYR A 128 22.06 1.65 10.98
C TYR A 128 21.70 3.14 10.94
N PRO A 129 22.18 3.96 11.90
CA PRO A 129 21.75 5.36 12.06
C PRO A 129 22.12 6.26 10.87
N SER A 130 23.04 5.82 10.01
CA SER A 130 23.43 6.54 8.78
C SER A 130 22.54 6.17 7.56
N VAL A 131 21.72 5.13 7.67
CA VAL A 131 20.79 4.71 6.61
C VAL A 131 19.49 5.48 6.77
N LYS A 132 18.94 6.00 5.68
CA LYS A 132 17.62 6.61 5.64
C LYS A 132 16.57 5.55 5.27
N PHE A 133 15.64 5.29 6.18
CA PHE A 133 14.53 4.37 5.94
C PHE A 133 13.27 5.15 5.56
N ILE A 134 12.67 4.80 4.43
CA ILE A 134 11.41 5.39 3.93
C ILE A 134 10.39 4.25 3.85
N ALA A 135 9.41 4.27 4.74
CA ALA A 135 8.42 3.20 4.85
C ALA A 135 7.02 3.69 4.44
N LEU A 136 6.36 2.94 3.57
CA LEU A 136 5.00 3.21 3.12
C LEU A 136 4.03 2.24 3.79
N ASP A 137 2.88 2.75 4.24
CA ASP A 137 1.85 2.02 5.00
C ASP A 137 2.33 1.46 6.36
N VAL A 138 3.31 2.09 6.98
CA VAL A 138 3.72 1.77 8.36
C VAL A 138 3.20 2.85 9.30
N SER A 139 2.21 2.50 10.11
CA SER A 139 1.56 3.42 11.05
C SER A 139 2.21 3.38 12.44
N LYS A 140 1.87 4.38 13.27
CA LYS A 140 2.21 4.39 14.70
C LYS A 140 1.73 3.11 15.41
N GLY A 141 0.51 2.64 15.07
CA GLY A 141 -0.07 1.43 15.64
C GLY A 141 0.70 0.17 15.24
N ASP A 142 1.16 0.07 13.99
CA ASP A 142 1.95 -1.06 13.53
C ASP A 142 3.30 -1.13 14.26
N LEU A 143 4.00 0.01 14.41
CA LEU A 143 5.25 0.09 15.16
C LEU A 143 5.07 -0.27 16.64
N LEU A 144 4.00 0.23 17.28
CA LEU A 144 3.70 -0.08 18.68
C LEU A 144 3.35 -1.56 18.88
N SER A 145 2.63 -2.18 17.93
CA SER A 145 2.27 -3.60 18.01
C SER A 145 3.49 -4.52 18.05
N GLU A 146 4.57 -4.11 17.39
CA GLU A 146 5.84 -4.84 17.38
C GLU A 146 6.74 -4.45 18.57
N ALA A 147 6.82 -3.18 18.93
CA ALA A 147 7.78 -2.68 19.91
C ALA A 147 7.33 -2.85 21.36
N VAL A 148 6.05 -2.62 21.68
CA VAL A 148 5.54 -2.70 23.05
C VAL A 148 5.73 -4.08 23.69
N PRO A 149 5.43 -5.20 22.98
CA PRO A 149 5.66 -6.54 23.51
C PRO A 149 7.13 -6.83 23.85
N LEU A 150 8.08 -6.26 23.10
CA LEU A 150 9.52 -6.39 23.38
C LEU A 150 9.92 -5.76 24.72
N SER A 151 9.16 -4.79 25.20
CA SER A 151 9.34 -4.20 26.54
C SER A 151 8.74 -5.03 27.67
N GLY A 152 8.05 -6.15 27.34
CA GLY A 152 7.32 -7.00 28.30
C GLY A 152 5.95 -6.45 28.70
N LYS A 153 5.43 -5.46 27.97
CA LYS A 153 4.07 -4.92 28.17
C LYS A 153 3.09 -5.53 27.17
N ILE A 154 1.81 -5.35 27.40
CA ILE A 154 0.74 -5.77 26.49
C ILE A 154 0.23 -4.51 25.79
N TYR A 155 0.28 -4.52 24.46
CA TYR A 155 -0.29 -3.46 23.64
C TYR A 155 -1.82 -3.62 23.59
N ASP A 156 -2.54 -2.53 23.81
CA ASP A 156 -4.02 -2.52 23.85
C ASP A 156 -4.66 -2.21 22.50
N TYR A 157 -3.86 -2.08 21.45
CA TYR A 157 -4.26 -1.74 20.08
C TYR A 157 -4.90 -0.36 19.92
N ASP A 158 -4.77 0.52 20.92
CA ASP A 158 -5.09 1.94 20.81
C ASP A 158 -3.78 2.77 20.83
N PRO A 159 -3.31 3.25 19.67
CA PRO A 159 -2.04 3.97 19.60
C PRO A 159 -2.03 5.29 20.38
N GLU A 160 -3.19 5.84 20.72
CA GLU A 160 -3.26 7.12 21.46
C GLU A 160 -2.89 6.95 22.94
N ASN A 161 -2.95 5.73 23.46
CA ASN A 161 -2.55 5.43 24.84
C ASN A 161 -1.03 5.31 25.03
N TRP A 162 -0.23 5.39 23.93
CA TRP A 162 1.19 5.08 23.94
C TRP A 162 2.03 6.19 23.29
N ASP A 163 3.14 6.58 23.93
CA ASP A 163 4.15 7.40 23.27
C ASP A 163 5.14 6.49 22.54
N LEU A 164 5.17 6.59 21.21
CA LEU A 164 6.03 5.75 20.38
C LEU A 164 7.53 5.89 20.71
N LYS A 165 7.95 7.11 21.11
CA LYS A 165 9.34 7.42 21.46
C LYS A 165 9.86 6.64 22.67
N ASP A 166 8.96 6.15 23.54
CA ASP A 166 9.34 5.29 24.66
C ASP A 166 9.78 3.88 24.20
N TYR A 167 9.48 3.49 22.97
CA TYR A 167 9.62 2.12 22.47
C TYR A 167 10.48 1.99 21.22
N VAL A 168 10.51 3.01 20.35
CA VAL A 168 11.21 2.98 19.06
C VAL A 168 11.96 4.28 18.84
N ASP A 169 13.20 4.17 18.40
CA ASP A 169 13.98 5.28 17.88
C ASP A 169 13.77 5.36 16.35
N LEU A 170 13.22 6.47 15.89
CA LEU A 170 12.90 6.73 14.48
C LEU A 170 13.73 7.87 13.89
N ASP A 171 14.83 8.29 14.50
CA ASP A 171 15.62 9.45 14.05
C ASP A 171 16.12 9.32 12.60
N ASN A 172 16.20 8.11 12.07
CA ASN A 172 16.57 7.81 10.69
C ASN A 172 15.45 7.13 9.88
N VAL A 173 14.18 7.26 10.32
CA VAL A 173 13.00 6.65 9.69
C VAL A 173 11.98 7.72 9.33
N TYR A 174 11.44 7.65 8.13
CA TYR A 174 10.21 8.32 7.71
C TYR A 174 9.15 7.29 7.37
N CYS A 175 7.95 7.47 7.86
CA CYS A 175 6.79 6.67 7.50
C CYS A 175 5.71 7.53 6.83
N ALA A 176 5.05 6.98 5.81
CA ALA A 176 3.86 7.56 5.20
C ALA A 176 2.72 6.55 5.25
N VAL A 177 1.55 6.98 5.71
CA VAL A 177 0.29 6.24 5.62
C VAL A 177 -0.71 7.07 4.83
N TYR A 178 -1.80 6.46 4.37
CA TYR A 178 -2.75 7.12 3.49
C TYR A 178 -4.14 7.19 4.12
N GLN A 179 -4.94 8.17 3.67
CA GLN A 179 -6.35 8.28 4.01
C GLN A 179 -7.20 7.43 3.07
N GLU A 180 -6.98 6.11 3.06
CA GLU A 180 -7.63 5.17 2.14
C GLU A 180 -9.17 5.21 2.25
N ALA A 181 -9.69 5.57 3.42
CA ALA A 181 -11.13 5.73 3.60
C ALA A 181 -11.73 6.79 2.65
N LEU A 182 -10.94 7.82 2.24
CA LEU A 182 -11.43 8.86 1.33
C LEU A 182 -11.61 8.34 -0.10
N CYS A 183 -10.57 7.75 -0.71
CA CYS A 183 -10.68 7.26 -2.09
C CYS A 183 -11.68 6.08 -2.20
N SER A 184 -11.75 5.23 -1.19
CA SER A 184 -12.72 4.15 -1.18
C SER A 184 -14.15 4.64 -0.94
N TYR A 185 -14.34 5.70 -0.16
CA TYR A 185 -15.64 6.39 -0.09
C TYR A 185 -16.04 6.92 -1.48
N MET A 186 -15.11 7.61 -2.18
CA MET A 186 -15.36 8.09 -3.53
C MET A 186 -15.79 6.94 -4.47
N ALA A 187 -15.10 5.79 -4.39
CA ALA A 187 -15.41 4.61 -5.21
C ALA A 187 -16.78 4.00 -4.87
N GLY A 188 -17.13 3.88 -3.58
CA GLY A 188 -18.44 3.40 -3.14
C GLY A 188 -19.58 4.34 -3.52
N TYR A 189 -19.34 5.64 -3.36
CA TYR A 189 -20.29 6.69 -3.78
C TYR A 189 -20.50 6.66 -5.30
N ALA A 190 -19.42 6.60 -6.08
CA ALA A 190 -19.47 6.49 -7.53
C ALA A 190 -20.26 5.25 -7.99
N ALA A 191 -19.96 4.07 -7.42
CA ALA A 191 -20.63 2.83 -7.79
C ALA A 191 -22.16 2.94 -7.64
N VAL A 192 -22.64 3.46 -6.51
CA VAL A 192 -24.09 3.61 -6.28
C VAL A 192 -24.69 4.70 -7.16
N LYS A 193 -24.01 5.83 -7.35
CA LYS A 193 -24.47 6.91 -8.27
C LYS A 193 -24.55 6.42 -9.72
N LEU A 194 -23.66 5.51 -10.14
CA LEU A 194 -23.70 4.85 -11.45
C LEU A 194 -24.77 3.78 -11.59
N GLY A 195 -25.54 3.52 -10.53
CA GLY A 195 -26.73 2.67 -10.55
C GLY A 195 -26.55 1.27 -10.01
N TYR A 196 -25.36 0.91 -9.51
CA TYR A 196 -25.14 -0.41 -8.88
C TYR A 196 -25.75 -0.47 -7.48
N THR A 197 -26.49 -1.54 -7.23
CA THR A 197 -27.23 -1.73 -5.97
C THR A 197 -26.88 -3.01 -5.23
N ARG A 198 -26.09 -3.90 -5.85
CA ARG A 198 -25.63 -5.16 -5.26
C ARG A 198 -24.11 -5.22 -5.35
N LEU A 199 -23.45 -4.74 -4.28
CA LEU A 199 -22.03 -4.54 -4.21
C LEU A 199 -21.36 -5.70 -3.46
N GLY A 200 -20.04 -5.82 -3.65
CA GLY A 200 -19.16 -6.69 -2.88
C GLY A 200 -17.88 -5.98 -2.51
N PHE A 201 -17.34 -6.27 -1.34
CA PHE A 201 -15.99 -5.94 -0.93
C PHE A 201 -15.22 -7.22 -0.64
N LEU A 202 -14.14 -7.45 -1.40
CA LEU A 202 -13.17 -8.50 -1.15
C LEU A 202 -11.88 -7.81 -0.70
N GLY A 203 -11.61 -7.80 0.60
CA GLY A 203 -10.33 -7.37 1.16
C GLY A 203 -9.28 -8.47 1.09
N GLY A 204 -8.01 -8.12 0.99
CA GLY A 204 -6.92 -9.08 1.15
C GLY A 204 -6.87 -9.61 2.57
N MET A 205 -6.04 -9.03 3.43
CA MET A 205 -6.00 -9.31 4.88
C MET A 205 -6.69 -8.18 5.65
N ALA A 206 -7.22 -8.48 6.84
CA ALA A 206 -7.85 -7.49 7.71
C ALA A 206 -6.82 -6.61 8.44
N VAL A 207 -5.94 -5.95 7.70
CA VAL A 207 -4.97 -4.98 8.21
C VAL A 207 -5.53 -3.57 8.15
N PRO A 208 -5.02 -2.60 8.94
CA PRO A 208 -5.64 -1.28 9.09
C PRO A 208 -5.91 -0.56 7.75
N ALA A 209 -4.98 -0.59 6.79
CA ALA A 209 -5.17 0.03 5.48
C ALA A 209 -6.34 -0.59 4.71
N VAL A 210 -6.42 -1.94 4.63
CA VAL A 210 -7.50 -2.66 3.94
C VAL A 210 -8.84 -2.44 4.65
N MET A 211 -8.84 -2.35 5.98
CA MET A 211 -10.05 -2.02 6.75
C MET A 211 -10.53 -0.59 6.46
N ARG A 212 -9.61 0.40 6.37
CA ARG A 212 -9.98 1.78 5.97
C ARG A 212 -10.59 1.82 4.57
N TYR A 213 -10.02 1.09 3.62
CA TYR A 213 -10.62 0.93 2.29
C TYR A 213 -12.04 0.36 2.37
N GLY A 214 -12.22 -0.77 3.04
CA GLY A 214 -13.53 -1.41 3.13
C GLY A 214 -14.57 -0.54 3.83
N TYR A 215 -14.21 0.09 4.93
CA TYR A 215 -15.10 0.94 5.71
C TYR A 215 -15.42 2.26 5.00
N GLY A 216 -14.48 2.84 4.29
CA GLY A 216 -14.72 3.98 3.42
C GLY A 216 -15.71 3.65 2.30
N PHE A 217 -15.54 2.48 1.66
CA PHE A 217 -16.42 1.99 0.60
C PHE A 217 -17.88 1.86 1.09
N VAL A 218 -18.08 1.29 2.28
CA VAL A 218 -19.41 1.20 2.92
C VAL A 218 -20.00 2.59 3.15
N GLN A 219 -19.22 3.52 3.72
CA GLN A 219 -19.67 4.89 4.02
C GLN A 219 -20.08 5.64 2.76
N GLY A 220 -19.29 5.53 1.68
CA GLY A 220 -19.60 6.18 0.41
C GLY A 220 -20.85 5.62 -0.26
N ALA A 221 -20.98 4.29 -0.27
CA ALA A 221 -22.17 3.62 -0.78
C ALA A 221 -23.43 4.00 0.01
N ASP A 222 -23.36 4.08 1.35
CA ASP A 222 -24.48 4.47 2.21
C ASP A 222 -24.89 5.93 1.97
N ALA A 223 -23.94 6.83 1.81
CA ALA A 223 -24.21 8.24 1.52
C ALA A 223 -24.91 8.42 0.18
N ALA A 224 -24.44 7.79 -0.89
CA ALA A 224 -25.10 7.85 -2.20
C ALA A 224 -26.48 7.18 -2.19
N ALA A 225 -26.61 6.02 -1.52
CA ALA A 225 -27.89 5.33 -1.38
C ALA A 225 -28.92 6.19 -0.63
N LYS A 226 -28.48 6.90 0.42
CA LYS A 226 -29.32 7.84 1.16
C LYS A 226 -29.79 9.01 0.30
N GLU A 227 -28.89 9.62 -0.48
CA GLU A 227 -29.24 10.71 -1.40
C GLU A 227 -30.27 10.26 -2.45
N LEU A 228 -30.11 9.05 -2.99
CA LEU A 228 -31.02 8.48 -3.98
C LEU A 228 -32.28 7.87 -3.36
N ASN A 229 -32.35 7.80 -2.03
CA ASN A 229 -33.43 7.15 -1.28
C ASN A 229 -33.68 5.71 -1.72
N ILE A 230 -32.61 4.94 -1.89
CA ILE A 230 -32.63 3.51 -2.27
C ILE A 230 -31.95 2.65 -1.19
N THR A 231 -32.08 1.34 -1.31
CA THR A 231 -31.34 0.38 -0.50
C THR A 231 -30.32 -0.34 -1.37
N VAL A 232 -29.11 -0.50 -0.85
CA VAL A 232 -27.99 -1.22 -1.48
C VAL A 232 -27.68 -2.47 -0.65
N ASP A 233 -27.46 -3.61 -1.29
CA ASP A 233 -26.97 -4.82 -0.64
C ASP A 233 -25.45 -4.92 -0.83
N MET A 234 -24.70 -5.18 0.25
CA MET A 234 -23.27 -5.30 0.17
C MET A 234 -22.77 -6.54 0.93
N LYS A 235 -22.10 -7.43 0.20
CA LYS A 235 -21.33 -8.54 0.77
C LYS A 235 -19.93 -8.07 1.12
N TYR A 236 -19.38 -8.54 2.25
CA TYR A 236 -18.10 -8.12 2.76
C TYR A 236 -17.29 -9.31 3.29
N VAL A 237 -16.12 -9.57 2.71
CA VAL A 237 -15.27 -10.73 3.06
C VAL A 237 -13.79 -10.39 2.92
N TYR A 238 -12.93 -11.10 3.67
CA TYR A 238 -11.49 -11.08 3.48
C TYR A 238 -11.00 -12.38 2.84
N GLY A 239 -10.04 -12.27 1.90
CA GLY A 239 -9.38 -13.42 1.28
C GLY A 239 -8.30 -14.05 2.15
N ASN A 240 -7.81 -13.31 3.16
CA ASN A 240 -6.72 -13.64 4.05
C ASN A 240 -5.34 -13.77 3.36
N GLN A 241 -5.23 -13.17 2.18
CA GLN A 241 -4.00 -13.10 1.35
C GLN A 241 -4.09 -11.96 0.34
N PHE A 242 -2.95 -11.56 -0.27
CA PHE A 242 -2.89 -10.47 -1.25
C PHE A 242 -2.71 -10.94 -2.70
N TYR A 243 -3.07 -12.16 -3.02
CA TYR A 243 -3.02 -12.73 -4.38
C TYR A 243 -4.29 -13.55 -4.65
N GLY A 244 -4.62 -13.66 -5.94
CA GLY A 244 -5.75 -14.48 -6.37
C GLY A 244 -5.40 -15.96 -6.44
N ASP A 245 -6.41 -16.82 -6.25
CA ASP A 245 -6.29 -18.26 -6.44
C ASP A 245 -7.66 -18.90 -6.75
N ALA A 246 -7.65 -20.23 -6.91
CA ALA A 246 -8.85 -20.98 -7.30
C ALA A 246 -9.97 -20.90 -6.26
N ASP A 247 -9.65 -20.89 -4.97
CA ASP A 247 -10.65 -20.86 -3.89
C ASP A 247 -11.35 -19.49 -3.86
N ILE A 248 -10.58 -18.40 -3.94
CA ILE A 248 -11.12 -17.04 -4.00
C ILE A 248 -11.92 -16.85 -5.29
N THR A 249 -11.42 -17.35 -6.43
CA THR A 249 -12.14 -17.30 -7.71
C THR A 249 -13.48 -18.02 -7.61
N ALA A 250 -13.51 -19.24 -7.06
CA ALA A 250 -14.75 -19.99 -6.88
C ALA A 250 -15.73 -19.27 -5.94
N TYR A 251 -15.22 -18.61 -4.91
CA TYR A 251 -16.04 -17.81 -4.00
C TYR A 251 -16.65 -16.60 -4.71
N MET A 252 -15.89 -15.87 -5.51
CA MET A 252 -16.35 -14.75 -6.32
C MET A 252 -17.33 -15.19 -7.42
N ASP A 253 -17.13 -16.37 -8.02
CA ASP A 253 -18.11 -16.98 -8.94
C ASP A 253 -19.49 -17.08 -8.30
N THR A 254 -19.57 -17.51 -7.03
CA THR A 254 -20.86 -17.58 -6.32
C THR A 254 -21.51 -16.22 -6.13
N TRP A 255 -20.71 -15.17 -5.93
CA TRP A 255 -21.23 -13.82 -5.75
C TRP A 255 -21.83 -13.27 -7.03
N TYR A 256 -21.08 -13.31 -8.15
CA TYR A 256 -21.58 -12.79 -9.42
C TYR A 256 -22.74 -13.61 -9.96
N GLN A 257 -22.71 -14.95 -9.85
CA GLN A 257 -23.85 -15.80 -10.21
C GLN A 257 -25.07 -15.55 -9.32
N GLY A 258 -24.87 -15.19 -8.06
CA GLY A 258 -25.89 -14.77 -7.11
C GLY A 258 -26.39 -13.35 -7.32
N GLY A 259 -25.86 -12.64 -8.33
CA GLY A 259 -26.31 -11.32 -8.77
C GLY A 259 -25.58 -10.14 -8.15
N THR A 260 -24.43 -10.31 -7.48
CA THR A 260 -23.54 -9.19 -7.16
C THR A 260 -23.10 -8.53 -8.48
N GLU A 261 -23.20 -7.20 -8.56
CA GLU A 261 -22.97 -6.43 -9.78
C GLU A 261 -21.56 -5.91 -9.87
N VAL A 262 -21.01 -5.42 -8.75
CA VAL A 262 -19.68 -4.82 -8.65
C VAL A 262 -18.97 -5.36 -7.43
N VAL A 263 -17.73 -5.80 -7.57
CA VAL A 263 -16.87 -6.20 -6.45
C VAL A 263 -15.65 -5.28 -6.39
N PHE A 264 -15.43 -4.65 -5.24
CA PHE A 264 -14.18 -3.94 -4.95
C PHE A 264 -13.13 -4.97 -4.51
N ALA A 265 -12.10 -5.15 -5.35
CA ALA A 265 -10.99 -6.06 -5.13
C ALA A 265 -9.84 -5.30 -4.43
N CYS A 266 -9.79 -5.34 -3.10
CA CYS A 266 -8.88 -4.53 -2.30
C CYS A 266 -7.73 -5.36 -1.74
N GLY A 267 -6.61 -5.43 -2.48
CA GLY A 267 -5.37 -6.02 -1.97
C GLY A 267 -4.47 -6.68 -3.00
N GLY A 268 -3.46 -5.98 -3.48
CA GLY A 268 -2.42 -6.51 -4.37
C GLY A 268 -2.99 -7.25 -5.58
N GLY A 269 -2.50 -8.46 -5.81
CA GLY A 269 -2.91 -9.32 -6.94
C GLY A 269 -4.25 -10.04 -6.78
N ILE A 270 -5.02 -9.82 -5.68
CA ILE A 270 -6.29 -10.52 -5.43
C ILE A 270 -7.36 -10.21 -6.50
N TYR A 271 -7.21 -9.06 -7.21
CA TYR A 271 -8.10 -8.67 -8.30
C TYR A 271 -8.21 -9.73 -9.40
N THR A 272 -7.16 -10.53 -9.62
CA THR A 272 -7.16 -11.57 -10.66
C THR A 272 -8.29 -12.57 -10.46
N SER A 273 -8.55 -12.99 -9.21
CA SER A 273 -9.68 -13.87 -8.88
C SER A 273 -11.04 -13.22 -9.12
N VAL A 274 -11.17 -11.92 -8.84
CA VAL A 274 -12.42 -11.16 -9.07
C VAL A 274 -12.67 -11.03 -10.57
N VAL A 275 -11.65 -10.67 -11.35
CA VAL A 275 -11.73 -10.55 -12.83
C VAL A 275 -12.06 -11.92 -13.45
N ASP A 276 -11.40 -13.00 -13.01
CA ASP A 276 -11.65 -14.35 -13.50
C ASP A 276 -13.09 -14.84 -13.23
N ALA A 277 -13.71 -14.33 -12.20
CA ALA A 277 -15.13 -14.58 -11.93
C ALA A 277 -16.04 -13.63 -12.75
N ALA A 278 -15.74 -12.32 -12.74
CA ALA A 278 -16.55 -11.30 -13.39
C ALA A 278 -16.69 -11.52 -14.91
N LYS A 279 -15.61 -11.90 -15.60
CA LYS A 279 -15.60 -12.15 -17.05
C LYS A 279 -16.60 -13.22 -17.52
N LYS A 280 -17.11 -14.07 -16.61
CA LYS A 280 -18.05 -15.15 -16.89
C LYS A 280 -19.52 -14.69 -16.82
N VAL A 281 -19.79 -13.48 -16.32
CA VAL A 281 -21.14 -12.99 -16.07
C VAL A 281 -21.33 -11.64 -16.76
N ASP A 282 -22.32 -11.56 -17.67
CA ASP A 282 -22.62 -10.32 -18.34
C ASP A 282 -23.08 -9.23 -17.34
N GLY A 283 -22.54 -8.02 -17.49
CA GLY A 283 -22.86 -6.90 -16.61
C GLY A 283 -22.08 -6.89 -15.29
N ALA A 284 -21.31 -7.94 -14.97
CA ALA A 284 -20.42 -7.93 -13.82
C ALA A 284 -19.30 -6.89 -13.98
N ARG A 285 -18.91 -6.25 -12.86
CA ARG A 285 -17.91 -5.18 -12.82
C ARG A 285 -16.95 -5.35 -11.65
N VAL A 286 -15.83 -4.63 -11.73
CA VAL A 286 -14.75 -4.63 -10.73
C VAL A 286 -14.42 -3.19 -10.35
N ILE A 287 -14.04 -2.97 -9.09
CA ILE A 287 -13.35 -1.76 -8.65
C ILE A 287 -11.94 -2.18 -8.24
N GLY A 288 -10.94 -1.44 -8.77
CA GLY A 288 -9.52 -1.66 -8.48
C GLY A 288 -9.02 -0.93 -7.24
N VAL A 289 -7.76 -1.16 -6.87
CA VAL A 289 -7.11 -0.58 -5.69
C VAL A 289 -5.70 -0.10 -5.97
N ASP A 290 -5.22 0.83 -5.17
CA ASP A 290 -3.87 1.41 -5.13
C ASP A 290 -3.51 2.24 -6.36
N VAL A 291 -3.68 1.69 -7.55
CA VAL A 291 -3.39 2.30 -8.85
C VAL A 291 -4.59 2.19 -9.78
N ASP A 292 -4.52 2.84 -10.93
CA ASP A 292 -5.52 2.60 -11.98
C ASP A 292 -5.35 1.19 -12.55
N GLN A 293 -6.27 0.30 -12.20
CA GLN A 293 -6.20 -1.10 -12.61
C GLN A 293 -6.93 -1.41 -13.93
N ALA A 294 -7.53 -0.45 -14.62
CA ALA A 294 -8.23 -0.72 -15.88
C ALA A 294 -7.27 -1.27 -16.96
N ASP A 295 -6.17 -0.57 -17.20
CA ASP A 295 -5.13 -1.03 -18.16
C ASP A 295 -4.41 -2.31 -17.68
N ILE A 296 -4.22 -2.45 -16.38
CA ILE A 296 -3.62 -3.64 -15.76
C ILE A 296 -4.48 -4.88 -16.02
N ILE A 297 -5.79 -4.76 -15.84
CA ILE A 297 -6.75 -5.85 -16.11
C ILE A 297 -6.79 -6.18 -17.61
N ALA A 298 -6.71 -5.17 -18.48
CA ALA A 298 -6.56 -5.38 -19.91
C ALA A 298 -5.26 -6.09 -20.28
N ALA A 299 -4.14 -5.71 -19.66
CA ALA A 299 -2.85 -6.37 -19.85
C ALA A 299 -2.86 -7.82 -19.33
N TYR A 300 -3.53 -8.10 -18.22
CA TYR A 300 -3.73 -9.45 -17.72
C TYR A 300 -4.49 -10.33 -18.74
N ALA A 301 -5.54 -9.79 -19.38
CA ALA A 301 -6.24 -10.48 -20.47
C ALA A 301 -5.32 -10.76 -21.65
N ALA A 302 -4.52 -9.77 -22.08
CA ALA A 302 -3.56 -9.94 -23.18
C ALA A 302 -2.51 -11.01 -22.87
N GLY A 303 -1.99 -11.06 -21.66
CA GLY A 303 -1.07 -12.09 -21.17
C GLY A 303 -1.68 -13.49 -21.15
N ALA A 304 -2.99 -13.60 -20.96
CA ALA A 304 -3.76 -14.85 -21.07
C ALA A 304 -4.10 -15.25 -22.51
N GLY A 305 -3.67 -14.48 -23.52
CA GLY A 305 -3.91 -14.75 -24.94
C GLY A 305 -5.30 -14.35 -25.45
N ALA A 306 -5.98 -13.42 -24.77
CA ALA A 306 -7.27 -12.90 -25.17
C ALA A 306 -7.19 -12.13 -26.50
N SER A 307 -8.30 -12.13 -27.28
CA SER A 307 -8.45 -11.33 -28.48
C SER A 307 -8.55 -9.83 -28.15
N ALA A 308 -8.35 -8.95 -29.14
CA ALA A 308 -8.45 -7.50 -28.96
C ALA A 308 -9.83 -7.08 -28.39
N ASP A 309 -10.92 -7.69 -28.84
CA ASP A 309 -12.26 -7.42 -28.35
C ASP A 309 -12.45 -7.88 -26.89
N GLU A 310 -11.82 -9.00 -26.50
CA GLU A 310 -11.83 -9.44 -25.12
C GLU A 310 -10.99 -8.55 -24.21
N ILE A 311 -9.82 -8.11 -24.68
CA ILE A 311 -8.98 -7.17 -23.94
C ILE A 311 -9.75 -5.87 -23.65
N ALA A 312 -10.41 -5.29 -24.69
CA ALA A 312 -11.25 -4.11 -24.50
C ALA A 312 -12.39 -4.36 -23.51
N ARG A 313 -13.05 -5.52 -23.59
CA ARG A 313 -14.11 -5.89 -22.65
C ARG A 313 -13.59 -6.05 -21.21
N TRP A 314 -12.37 -6.54 -21.01
CA TRP A 314 -11.80 -6.65 -19.66
C TRP A 314 -11.38 -5.29 -19.12
N HIS A 315 -10.88 -4.37 -19.95
CA HIS A 315 -10.69 -2.99 -19.55
C HIS A 315 -12.01 -2.38 -19.04
N ASP A 316 -13.10 -2.58 -19.77
CA ASP A 316 -14.43 -2.08 -19.43
C ASP A 316 -15.08 -2.78 -18.20
N LEU A 317 -14.52 -3.89 -17.71
CA LEU A 317 -14.93 -4.45 -16.41
C LEU A 317 -14.68 -3.49 -15.26
N THR A 318 -13.65 -2.62 -15.37
CA THR A 318 -13.22 -1.75 -14.28
C THR A 318 -14.06 -0.47 -14.27
N VAL A 319 -14.92 -0.31 -13.26
CA VAL A 319 -15.72 0.89 -13.06
C VAL A 319 -14.88 2.08 -12.66
N THR A 320 -13.95 1.86 -11.75
CA THR A 320 -13.00 2.83 -11.20
C THR A 320 -11.95 2.09 -10.39
N SER A 321 -10.97 2.81 -9.85
CA SER A 321 -10.03 2.29 -8.86
C SER A 321 -9.90 3.27 -7.68
N ALA A 322 -9.86 2.76 -6.45
CA ALA A 322 -9.57 3.57 -5.28
C ALA A 322 -8.05 3.70 -5.13
N MET A 323 -7.48 4.79 -5.64
CA MET A 323 -6.03 4.98 -5.76
C MET A 323 -5.44 5.61 -4.51
N LYS A 324 -4.18 5.21 -4.20
CA LYS A 324 -3.31 5.92 -3.27
C LYS A 324 -1.97 6.25 -3.92
N GLY A 325 -1.39 7.38 -3.53
CA GLY A 325 -0.25 8.00 -4.20
C GLY A 325 1.10 7.35 -3.87
N LEU A 326 1.26 6.05 -4.12
CA LEU A 326 2.53 5.33 -3.88
C LEU A 326 3.69 5.91 -4.68
N ALA A 327 3.48 6.07 -5.99
CA ALA A 327 4.50 6.64 -6.87
C ALA A 327 4.83 8.11 -6.53
N PRO A 328 3.87 9.04 -6.44
CA PRO A 328 4.19 10.43 -6.07
C PRO A 328 4.82 10.50 -4.68
N THR A 329 4.37 9.76 -3.67
CA THR A 329 5.01 9.76 -2.35
C THR A 329 6.46 9.31 -2.42
N THR A 330 6.76 8.26 -3.19
CA THR A 330 8.12 7.75 -3.35
C THR A 330 9.01 8.77 -4.06
N ILE A 331 8.55 9.34 -5.19
CA ILE A 331 9.31 10.30 -5.99
C ILE A 331 9.52 11.60 -5.21
N ASP A 332 8.47 12.15 -4.60
CA ASP A 332 8.53 13.42 -3.85
C ASP A 332 9.47 13.28 -2.64
N THR A 333 9.35 12.18 -1.88
CA THR A 333 10.22 11.93 -0.72
C THR A 333 11.67 11.74 -1.15
N LEU A 334 11.96 10.93 -2.17
CA LEU A 334 13.32 10.75 -2.68
C LEU A 334 13.90 12.06 -3.22
N THR A 335 13.10 12.86 -3.95
CA THR A 335 13.53 14.16 -4.46
C THR A 335 13.88 15.12 -3.33
N ASP A 336 13.00 15.23 -2.35
CA ASP A 336 13.21 16.15 -1.22
C ASP A 336 14.40 15.73 -0.37
N VAL A 337 14.53 14.45 -0.10
CA VAL A 337 15.60 13.88 0.74
C VAL A 337 16.94 13.86 0.04
N LEU A 338 17.02 13.44 -1.22
CA LEU A 338 18.29 13.15 -1.89
C LEU A 338 18.78 14.30 -2.78
N ILE A 339 17.86 15.06 -3.38
CA ILE A 339 18.22 16.16 -4.27
C ILE A 339 18.21 17.49 -3.51
N ASN A 340 17.18 17.74 -2.70
CA ASN A 340 17.05 18.99 -1.93
C ASN A 340 17.78 18.93 -0.58
N GLY A 341 18.22 17.73 -0.14
CA GLY A 341 18.95 17.55 1.13
C GLY A 341 18.11 17.76 2.38
N ASN A 342 16.81 17.59 2.30
CA ASN A 342 15.83 18.02 3.31
C ASN A 342 15.40 16.87 4.27
N TRP A 343 16.34 15.95 4.60
CA TRP A 343 16.05 14.79 5.45
C TRP A 343 15.48 15.17 6.82
N ASP A 344 15.95 16.26 7.42
CA ASP A 344 15.52 16.71 8.74
C ASP A 344 14.01 17.06 8.80
N ALA A 345 13.37 17.31 7.65
CA ALA A 345 11.93 17.53 7.57
C ALA A 345 11.12 16.22 7.60
N TYR A 346 11.77 15.07 7.42
CA TYR A 346 11.15 13.74 7.35
C TYR A 346 11.49 12.87 8.55
N ALA A 347 12.73 12.95 9.03
CA ALA A 347 13.26 12.12 10.11
C ALA A 347 12.35 12.09 11.34
N GLY A 348 12.01 10.90 11.82
CA GLY A 348 11.17 10.71 13.01
C GLY A 348 9.67 10.94 12.78
N ARG A 349 9.23 11.15 11.54
CA ARG A 349 7.82 11.46 11.25
C ARG A 349 7.05 10.28 10.69
N ILE A 350 5.76 10.27 11.00
CA ILE A 350 4.74 9.43 10.38
C ILE A 350 3.67 10.36 9.83
N ASP A 351 3.66 10.56 8.51
CA ASP A 351 2.71 11.45 7.86
C ASP A 351 1.49 10.68 7.36
N THR A 352 0.31 11.30 7.47
CA THR A 352 -0.93 10.77 6.88
C THR A 352 -1.27 11.57 5.64
N LEU A 353 -1.08 10.95 4.47
CA LEU A 353 -1.26 11.56 3.17
C LEU A 353 -2.69 11.38 2.65
N GLY A 354 -3.28 12.46 2.18
CA GLY A 354 -4.67 12.48 1.75
C GLY A 354 -4.94 13.53 0.68
N LEU A 355 -5.99 14.33 0.89
CA LEU A 355 -6.32 15.43 -0.01
C LEU A 355 -5.44 16.64 0.29
N VAL A 356 -4.78 17.16 -0.71
CA VAL A 356 -3.99 18.40 -0.69
C VAL A 356 -4.61 19.49 -1.56
N SER A 357 -5.62 19.15 -2.36
CA SER A 357 -6.36 20.08 -3.21
C SER A 357 -7.84 19.71 -3.28
N GLY A 358 -8.71 20.71 -3.06
CA GLY A 358 -10.15 20.58 -3.33
C GLY A 358 -10.55 20.93 -4.76
N GLU A 359 -9.63 21.43 -5.59
CA GLU A 359 -9.92 21.90 -6.95
C GLU A 359 -9.31 20.99 -8.01
N ASP A 360 -8.15 20.41 -7.74
CA ASP A 360 -7.41 19.55 -8.68
C ASP A 360 -7.23 18.14 -8.07
N PRO A 361 -8.03 17.16 -8.47
CA PRO A 361 -7.94 15.79 -7.99
C PRO A 361 -6.57 15.15 -8.19
N THR A 362 -5.89 15.46 -9.29
CA THR A 362 -4.62 14.81 -9.68
C THR A 362 -3.46 15.11 -8.74
N ARG A 363 -3.59 16.16 -7.90
CA ARG A 363 -2.61 16.52 -6.89
C ARG A 363 -2.75 15.73 -5.58
N ASN A 364 -3.85 15.02 -5.42
CA ASN A 364 -4.17 14.35 -4.17
C ASN A 364 -3.48 12.97 -4.08
N TYR A 365 -3.08 12.61 -2.87
CA TYR A 365 -2.51 11.27 -2.59
C TYR A 365 -3.59 10.17 -2.52
N VAL A 366 -4.86 10.52 -2.50
CA VAL A 366 -5.99 9.60 -2.59
C VAL A 366 -7.02 10.15 -3.57
N GLN A 367 -7.42 9.35 -4.57
CA GLN A 367 -8.24 9.80 -5.68
C GLN A 367 -8.87 8.63 -6.47
N LEU A 368 -9.77 8.95 -7.39
CA LEU A 368 -10.20 8.06 -8.47
C LEU A 368 -9.42 8.41 -9.76
N PRO A 369 -9.15 7.44 -10.66
CA PRO A 369 -8.44 7.67 -11.92
C PRO A 369 -9.33 8.31 -12.98
N ASP A 370 -8.69 8.82 -14.03
CA ASP A 370 -9.38 9.35 -15.21
C ASP A 370 -10.15 8.29 -16.00
N THR A 371 -9.79 7.00 -15.86
CA THR A 371 -10.51 5.86 -16.45
C THR A 371 -11.84 5.55 -15.75
N THR A 372 -12.17 6.26 -14.67
CA THR A 372 -13.48 6.10 -13.99
C THR A 372 -14.62 6.25 -15.00
N GLN A 373 -15.56 5.32 -15.01
CA GLN A 373 -16.69 5.30 -15.96
C GLN A 373 -17.73 6.38 -15.61
N PHE A 374 -17.32 7.65 -15.68
CA PHE A 374 -18.23 8.77 -15.50
C PHE A 374 -19.35 8.75 -16.53
N GLN A 375 -20.58 9.07 -16.11
CA GLN A 375 -21.76 8.99 -16.95
C GLN A 375 -22.67 10.20 -16.75
N GLU A 376 -23.02 10.87 -17.85
CA GLU A 376 -23.96 11.95 -17.86
C GLU A 376 -25.35 11.52 -17.33
N GLY A 377 -25.92 12.33 -16.46
CA GLY A 377 -27.21 12.07 -15.82
C GLY A 377 -27.16 11.12 -14.60
N SER A 378 -25.97 10.62 -14.24
CA SER A 378 -25.82 9.78 -13.04
C SER A 378 -24.66 10.25 -12.16
N PHE A 379 -23.40 10.04 -12.55
CA PHE A 379 -22.20 10.49 -11.84
C PHE A 379 -21.16 11.00 -12.84
N THR A 380 -20.94 12.30 -12.84
CA THR A 380 -20.04 12.99 -13.78
C THR A 380 -18.71 13.33 -13.10
N GLU A 381 -17.71 13.70 -13.91
CA GLU A 381 -16.46 14.26 -13.42
C GLU A 381 -16.69 15.53 -12.58
N THR A 382 -17.70 16.34 -12.93
CA THR A 382 -18.09 17.51 -12.15
C THR A 382 -18.62 17.14 -10.77
N ASP A 383 -19.43 16.07 -10.67
CA ASP A 383 -19.90 15.55 -9.38
C ASP A 383 -18.76 15.01 -8.53
N TYR A 384 -17.80 14.33 -9.17
CA TYR A 384 -16.59 13.86 -8.52
C TYR A 384 -15.74 15.02 -7.94
N LYS A 385 -15.52 16.08 -8.73
CA LYS A 385 -14.81 17.28 -8.23
C LYS A 385 -15.55 17.97 -7.09
N ALA A 386 -16.88 18.02 -7.17
CA ALA A 386 -17.69 18.56 -6.07
C ALA A 386 -17.57 17.69 -4.79
N LEU A 387 -17.53 16.37 -4.92
CA LEU A 387 -17.32 15.45 -3.82
C LEU A 387 -15.94 15.66 -3.15
N ILE A 388 -14.87 15.75 -3.94
CA ILE A 388 -13.51 16.04 -3.45
C ILE A 388 -13.48 17.37 -2.72
N LYS A 389 -14.07 18.40 -3.32
CA LYS A 389 -14.16 19.71 -2.66
C LYS A 389 -14.86 19.65 -1.32
N GLY A 390 -15.99 18.93 -1.24
CA GLY A 390 -16.72 18.72 0.00
C GLY A 390 -15.91 17.97 1.06
N MET A 391 -15.08 17.00 0.66
CA MET A 391 -14.16 16.32 1.59
C MET A 391 -13.03 17.25 2.04
N PHE A 392 -12.45 18.03 1.11
CA PHE A 392 -11.34 18.92 1.40
C PHE A 392 -11.74 20.08 2.33
N ASP A 393 -12.93 20.65 2.17
CA ASP A 393 -13.44 21.73 3.01
C ASP A 393 -14.16 21.22 4.29
N GLY A 394 -14.29 19.90 4.46
CA GLY A 394 -14.86 19.26 5.65
C GLY A 394 -16.39 19.20 5.68
N SER A 395 -17.08 19.57 4.60
CA SER A 395 -18.55 19.44 4.51
C SER A 395 -18.97 17.96 4.28
N VAL A 396 -18.08 17.14 3.72
CA VAL A 396 -18.20 15.68 3.68
C VAL A 396 -17.14 15.08 4.60
N THR A 397 -17.57 14.39 5.64
CA THR A 397 -16.69 13.75 6.62
C THR A 397 -16.69 12.24 6.43
N VAL A 398 -15.51 11.63 6.44
CA VAL A 398 -15.32 10.17 6.31
C VAL A 398 -14.52 9.69 7.51
N SER A 399 -15.02 8.68 8.21
CA SER A 399 -14.29 8.08 9.33
C SER A 399 -13.21 7.13 8.82
N GLY A 400 -11.98 7.29 9.30
CA GLY A 400 -10.88 6.34 9.13
C GLY A 400 -10.75 5.36 10.29
N ASP A 401 -11.68 5.37 11.26
CA ASP A 401 -11.68 4.47 12.41
C ASP A 401 -11.88 3.01 11.96
N THR A 402 -10.98 2.14 12.37
CA THR A 402 -11.01 0.71 12.07
C THR A 402 -11.43 -0.16 13.25
N ALA A 403 -11.56 0.43 14.44
CA ALA A 403 -11.94 -0.31 15.65
C ALA A 403 -13.40 -0.84 15.58
N LYS A 404 -14.22 -0.18 14.78
CA LYS A 404 -15.63 -0.56 14.63
C LYS A 404 -16.10 -0.37 13.18
N ALA A 405 -16.82 -1.38 12.69
CA ALA A 405 -17.49 -1.28 11.39
C ALA A 405 -18.43 -0.06 11.34
N PRO A 406 -18.46 0.70 10.21
CA PRO A 406 -19.29 1.88 10.07
C PRO A 406 -20.78 1.54 10.19
N ALA A 407 -21.54 2.41 10.82
CA ALA A 407 -22.98 2.31 10.81
C ALA A 407 -23.49 2.70 9.41
N ALA A 408 -24.28 1.82 8.79
CA ALA A 408 -24.95 2.06 7.52
C ALA A 408 -26.45 2.03 7.71
N THR A 409 -27.17 2.91 7.03
CA THR A 409 -28.63 3.08 7.16
C THR A 409 -29.37 2.70 5.89
N HIS A 410 -28.70 2.78 4.74
CA HIS A 410 -29.22 2.47 3.41
C HIS A 410 -28.45 1.32 2.74
N VAL A 411 -27.31 0.89 3.33
CA VAL A 411 -26.58 -0.31 2.90
C VAL A 411 -26.86 -1.46 3.87
N ARG A 412 -27.38 -2.56 3.34
CA ARG A 412 -27.54 -3.82 4.07
C ARG A 412 -26.27 -4.64 3.96
N MET A 413 -25.52 -4.69 5.05
CA MET A 413 -24.22 -5.36 5.11
C MET A 413 -24.38 -6.84 5.44
N GLU A 414 -23.70 -7.69 4.66
CA GLU A 414 -23.50 -9.11 4.95
C GLU A 414 -22.01 -9.37 5.19
N TYR A 415 -21.61 -9.39 6.47
CA TYR A 415 -20.23 -9.70 6.86
C TYR A 415 -20.01 -11.21 6.87
N LEU A 416 -19.07 -11.69 6.04
CA LEU A 416 -18.85 -13.11 5.77
C LEU A 416 -17.53 -13.62 6.35
N GLY A 417 -16.82 -12.79 7.13
CA GLY A 417 -15.55 -13.15 7.76
C GLY A 417 -14.42 -13.30 6.77
N SER A 418 -13.80 -14.47 6.74
CA SER A 418 -12.68 -14.79 5.84
C SER A 418 -12.98 -16.03 5.01
N ILE A 419 -12.42 -16.07 3.77
CA ILE A 419 -12.55 -17.25 2.88
C ILE A 419 -11.62 -18.37 3.35
N LYS A 420 -10.46 -18.01 3.90
CA LYS A 420 -9.43 -18.93 4.40
C LYS A 420 -9.12 -18.71 5.87
#